data_ebff89cedc4dce630eb78c01e384b992
#
_entry.id   ebff89cedc4dce630eb78c01e384b992
#
_cell.length_a   1.000
_cell.length_b   1.000
_cell.length_c   1.000
_cell.angle_alpha   90.00
_cell.angle_beta   90.00
_cell.angle_gamma   90.00
#
_symmetry.space_group_name_H-M   'P 1'
#
loop_
_entity.id
_entity.type
_entity.pdbx_description
1 polymer ?
#
loop_
_entity_poly.entity_id
_entity_poly.type
_entity_poly.pdbx_seq_one_letter_code
_entity_poly.pdbx_strand_id
1 'polypeptide(L)'
;MQDIHARNKAVVAELRQALYDLEPDSLLKKLEGLCTPDCAIHWTHPFEDLTGPQEFYSTVFQPLIKAIPDLERRDFIVIGGPAEEGNWVGCAGHYVGVFERPWLDIPPTYHPVAMRFHEFYRVEDDKIVEMQALWDIPQLMMQADAWPMTPGLGVNWMAPAPAPQNGIVRAARDEAASQSSFDLIIDM
;
A
#
# COMPACT_ATOMS: atom_id res chain seq x y z
N MET A 1 -12.48 25.55 6.46
CA MET A 1 -12.98 24.21 6.05
C MET A 1 -11.74 23.35 5.86
N GLN A 2 -11.60 22.28 6.62
CA GLN A 2 -10.43 21.41 6.50
C GLN A 2 -10.51 20.70 5.13
N ASP A 3 -9.41 20.66 4.42
CA ASP A 3 -9.32 19.96 3.14
C ASP A 3 -9.67 18.49 3.36
N ILE A 4 -10.68 17.97 2.67
CA ILE A 4 -11.16 16.59 2.79
C ILE A 4 -10.02 15.58 2.51
N HIS A 5 -9.13 15.90 1.57
CA HIS A 5 -8.01 15.04 1.23
C HIS A 5 -6.96 14.99 2.35
N ALA A 6 -6.75 16.11 3.05
CA ALA A 6 -5.89 16.13 4.22
C ALA A 6 -6.48 15.28 5.37
N ARG A 7 -7.80 15.34 5.58
CA ARG A 7 -8.51 14.52 6.56
C ARG A 7 -8.42 13.03 6.21
N ASN A 8 -8.70 12.65 4.97
CA ASN A 8 -8.62 11.26 4.51
C ASN A 8 -7.19 10.70 4.62
N LYS A 9 -6.17 11.51 4.27
CA LYS A 9 -4.78 11.12 4.49
C LYS A 9 -4.44 10.90 5.97
N ALA A 10 -5.07 11.64 6.88
CA ALA A 10 -4.86 11.45 8.32
C ALA A 10 -5.45 10.10 8.80
N VAL A 11 -6.61 9.68 8.28
CA VAL A 11 -7.17 8.35 8.57
C VAL A 11 -6.19 7.25 8.13
N VAL A 12 -5.70 7.32 6.90
CA VAL A 12 -4.76 6.32 6.37
C VAL A 12 -3.39 6.39 7.07
N ALA A 13 -3.00 7.56 7.60
CA ALA A 13 -1.75 7.71 8.33
C ALA A 13 -1.69 6.82 9.60
N GLU A 14 -2.82 6.56 10.25
CA GLU A 14 -2.87 5.67 11.41
C GLU A 14 -2.55 4.21 11.02
N LEU A 15 -3.05 3.74 9.88
CA LEU A 15 -2.73 2.41 9.35
C LEU A 15 -1.25 2.33 8.93
N ARG A 16 -0.76 3.35 8.24
CA ARG A 16 0.65 3.43 7.81
C ARG A 16 1.60 3.39 9.01
N GLN A 17 1.30 4.12 10.07
CA GLN A 17 2.09 4.12 11.31
C GLN A 17 2.05 2.75 12.00
N ALA A 18 0.89 2.09 12.06
CA ALA A 18 0.76 0.76 12.64
C ALA A 18 1.56 -0.32 11.87
N LEU A 19 1.77 -0.11 10.58
CA LEU A 19 2.58 -0.99 9.72
C LEU A 19 4.07 -0.59 9.68
N TYR A 20 4.40 0.63 10.09
CA TYR A 20 5.78 1.07 10.28
C TYR A 20 6.34 0.58 11.63
N ASP A 21 5.59 0.77 12.71
CA ASP A 21 5.93 0.33 14.07
C ASP A 21 5.32 -1.04 14.37
N LEU A 22 5.47 -1.99 13.47
CA LEU A 22 4.71 -3.22 13.46
C LEU A 22 4.62 -3.90 14.84
N GLU A 23 3.42 -3.83 15.42
CA GLU A 23 3.02 -4.61 16.60
C GLU A 23 1.93 -5.61 16.15
N PRO A 24 2.26 -6.87 15.88
CA PRO A 24 1.33 -7.85 15.29
C PRO A 24 0.01 -7.98 16.06
N ASP A 25 0.07 -7.96 17.39
CA ASP A 25 -1.11 -8.12 18.26
C ASP A 25 -2.05 -6.90 18.23
N SER A 26 -1.56 -5.74 17.81
CA SER A 26 -2.34 -4.51 17.74
C SER A 26 -2.87 -4.20 16.33
N LEU A 27 -2.26 -4.77 15.28
CA LEU A 27 -2.59 -4.44 13.90
C LEU A 27 -4.04 -4.78 13.54
N LEU A 28 -4.53 -5.97 13.92
CA LEU A 28 -5.94 -6.34 13.68
C LEU A 28 -6.89 -5.32 14.32
N LYS A 29 -6.66 -4.97 15.58
CA LYS A 29 -7.48 -4.00 16.30
C LYS A 29 -7.46 -2.62 15.63
N LYS A 30 -6.32 -2.22 15.07
CA LYS A 30 -6.20 -0.98 14.29
C LYS A 30 -7.02 -1.06 13.00
N LEU A 31 -6.92 -2.16 12.26
CA LEU A 31 -7.73 -2.40 11.06
C LEU A 31 -9.23 -2.35 11.37
N GLU A 32 -9.69 -3.03 12.42
CA GLU A 32 -11.10 -3.00 12.89
C GLU A 32 -11.54 -1.59 13.29
N GLY A 33 -10.63 -0.79 13.85
CA GLY A 33 -10.90 0.61 14.20
C GLY A 33 -10.99 1.55 13.00
N LEU A 34 -10.26 1.29 11.92
CA LEU A 34 -10.14 2.17 10.76
C LEU A 34 -11.06 1.80 9.61
N CYS A 35 -11.38 0.50 9.45
CA CYS A 35 -12.21 0.01 8.36
C CYS A 35 -13.67 -0.16 8.79
N THR A 36 -14.57 -0.16 7.80
CA THR A 36 -15.92 -0.67 8.02
C THR A 36 -15.89 -2.21 8.12
N PRO A 37 -16.85 -2.83 8.81
CA PRO A 37 -16.90 -4.30 8.94
C PRO A 37 -17.04 -5.03 7.60
N ASP A 38 -17.64 -4.38 6.62
CA ASP A 38 -17.90 -4.84 5.25
C ASP A 38 -16.99 -4.19 4.22
N CYS A 39 -15.85 -3.65 4.64
CA CYS A 39 -14.85 -3.04 3.75
C CYS A 39 -14.53 -3.97 2.59
N ALA A 40 -14.75 -3.50 1.36
CA ALA A 40 -14.38 -4.23 0.16
C ALA A 40 -12.86 -4.17 -0.05
N ILE A 41 -12.24 -5.31 -0.34
CA ILE A 41 -10.78 -5.39 -0.45
C ILE A 41 -10.43 -6.16 -1.73
N HIS A 42 -9.83 -5.45 -2.68
CA HIS A 42 -9.36 -5.99 -3.95
C HIS A 42 -7.83 -6.04 -3.91
N TRP A 43 -7.30 -7.22 -3.62
CA TRP A 43 -5.86 -7.35 -3.38
C TRP A 43 -5.15 -8.07 -4.52
N THR A 44 -3.84 -7.93 -4.55
CA THR A 44 -3.01 -8.58 -5.58
C THR A 44 -3.16 -10.11 -5.54
N HIS A 45 -3.08 -10.75 -6.70
CA HIS A 45 -3.02 -12.21 -6.77
C HIS A 45 -1.91 -12.76 -5.86
N PRO A 46 -2.13 -13.84 -5.08
CA PRO A 46 -3.28 -14.78 -5.12
C PRO A 46 -4.40 -14.47 -4.11
N PHE A 47 -4.44 -13.30 -3.51
CA PHE A 47 -5.43 -12.98 -2.45
C PHE A 47 -6.80 -12.58 -3.00
N GLU A 48 -6.81 -11.84 -4.12
CA GLU A 48 -8.01 -11.40 -4.84
C GLU A 48 -9.01 -10.63 -3.96
N ASP A 49 -10.30 -10.99 -4.03
CA ASP A 49 -11.35 -10.27 -3.31
C ASP A 49 -11.54 -10.81 -1.90
N LEU A 50 -11.51 -9.90 -0.92
CA LEU A 50 -11.72 -10.18 0.51
C LEU A 50 -12.74 -9.19 1.09
N THR A 51 -13.30 -9.51 2.24
CA THR A 51 -14.28 -8.64 2.91
C THR A 51 -13.94 -8.43 4.37
N GLY A 52 -13.78 -7.17 4.74
CA GLY A 52 -13.59 -6.75 6.11
C GLY A 52 -12.19 -6.98 6.68
N PRO A 53 -11.89 -6.31 7.81
CA PRO A 53 -10.55 -6.26 8.38
C PRO A 53 -10.05 -7.59 8.92
N GLN A 54 -10.95 -8.45 9.43
CA GLN A 54 -10.59 -9.73 10.02
C GLN A 54 -10.06 -10.71 8.96
N GLU A 55 -10.79 -10.86 7.84
CA GLU A 55 -10.37 -11.72 6.74
C GLU A 55 -9.07 -11.20 6.11
N PHE A 56 -9.00 -9.88 5.90
CA PHE A 56 -7.81 -9.23 5.39
C PHE A 56 -6.57 -9.51 6.26
N TYR A 57 -6.68 -9.31 7.56
CA TYR A 57 -5.58 -9.57 8.47
C TYR A 57 -5.14 -11.03 8.43
N SER A 58 -6.09 -11.97 8.57
CA SER A 58 -5.78 -13.40 8.67
C SER A 58 -5.23 -13.99 7.37
N THR A 59 -5.68 -13.47 6.22
CA THR A 59 -5.31 -14.00 4.90
C THR A 59 -4.04 -13.35 4.36
N VAL A 60 -3.87 -12.02 4.58
CA VAL A 60 -2.78 -11.26 3.96
C VAL A 60 -1.66 -10.98 4.95
N PHE A 61 -1.93 -10.21 6.01
CA PHE A 61 -0.87 -9.71 6.89
C PHE A 61 -0.32 -10.75 7.86
N GLN A 62 -1.16 -11.57 8.46
CA GLN A 62 -0.70 -12.55 9.44
C GLN A 62 0.32 -13.56 8.85
N PRO A 63 0.11 -14.12 7.63
CA PRO A 63 1.11 -14.97 6.99
C PRO A 63 2.38 -14.20 6.61
N LEU A 64 2.25 -12.97 6.10
CA LEU A 64 3.38 -12.14 5.72
C LEU A 64 4.25 -11.79 6.93
N ILE A 65 3.65 -11.36 8.05
CA ILE A 65 4.35 -11.05 9.30
C ILE A 65 5.05 -12.29 9.87
N LYS A 66 4.46 -13.48 9.74
CA LYS A 66 5.13 -14.73 10.14
C LYS A 66 6.36 -15.01 9.28
N ALA A 67 6.32 -14.65 8.01
CA ALA A 67 7.42 -14.86 7.08
C ALA A 67 8.53 -13.81 7.23
N ILE A 68 8.15 -12.57 7.52
CA ILE A 68 9.04 -11.40 7.71
C ILE A 68 8.71 -10.79 9.07
N PRO A 69 9.27 -11.29 10.18
CA PRO A 69 8.87 -10.88 11.54
C PRO A 69 9.19 -9.43 11.90
N ASP A 70 10.16 -8.84 11.22
CA ASP A 70 10.59 -7.43 11.32
C ASP A 70 10.05 -6.59 10.16
N LEU A 71 8.89 -6.97 9.61
CA LEU A 71 8.26 -6.26 8.49
C LEU A 71 8.06 -4.80 8.84
N GLU A 72 8.55 -3.92 7.98
CA GLU A 72 8.40 -2.47 8.10
C GLU A 72 7.82 -1.90 6.79
N ARG A 73 6.79 -1.08 6.91
CA ARG A 73 6.22 -0.33 5.79
C ARG A 73 6.97 0.98 5.59
N ARG A 74 7.51 1.21 4.40
CA ARG A 74 8.20 2.45 4.01
C ARG A 74 7.52 3.10 2.82
N ASP A 75 6.68 4.09 3.11
CA ASP A 75 6.05 4.89 2.05
C ASP A 75 7.03 5.91 1.48
N PHE A 76 7.00 6.09 0.15
CA PHE A 76 7.71 7.16 -0.52
C PHE A 76 6.78 8.19 -1.16
N ILE A 77 5.49 7.89 -1.36
CA ILE A 77 4.49 8.85 -1.80
C ILE A 77 3.13 8.56 -1.15
N VAL A 78 2.43 9.63 -0.76
CA VAL A 78 1.05 9.59 -0.25
C VAL A 78 0.28 10.76 -0.85
N ILE A 79 -0.66 10.46 -1.71
CA ILE A 79 -1.51 11.46 -2.38
C ILE A 79 -2.97 11.25 -1.98
N GLY A 80 -3.77 12.30 -2.05
CA GLY A 80 -5.22 12.24 -1.83
C GLY A 80 -5.93 13.02 -2.92
N GLY A 81 -7.01 12.47 -3.44
CA GLY A 81 -7.78 13.10 -4.50
C GLY A 81 -9.12 12.41 -4.75
N PRO A 82 -10.02 13.04 -5.52
CA PRO A 82 -11.19 12.39 -6.03
C PRO A 82 -10.80 11.42 -7.15
N ALA A 83 -11.49 10.29 -7.21
CA ALA A 83 -11.48 9.40 -8.36
C ALA A 83 -12.87 8.77 -8.47
N GLU A 84 -13.32 8.51 -9.70
CA GLU A 84 -14.65 8.00 -10.08
C GLU A 84 -15.75 8.07 -8.99
N GLU A 85 -15.80 7.14 -8.07
CA GLU A 85 -16.87 6.99 -7.07
C GLU A 85 -16.50 7.46 -5.67
N GLY A 86 -15.52 8.37 -5.50
CA GLY A 86 -15.24 8.82 -4.14
C GLY A 86 -13.92 9.54 -3.94
N ASN A 87 -13.53 9.65 -2.68
CA ASN A 87 -12.26 10.26 -2.29
C ASN A 87 -11.27 9.18 -1.88
N TRP A 88 -10.15 9.14 -2.57
CA TRP A 88 -9.12 8.13 -2.41
C TRP A 88 -7.83 8.68 -1.82
N VAL A 89 -7.14 7.81 -1.12
CA VAL A 89 -5.75 8.04 -0.71
C VAL A 89 -4.89 6.95 -1.35
N GLY A 90 -3.96 7.35 -2.22
CA GLY A 90 -3.00 6.47 -2.86
C GLY A 90 -1.66 6.52 -2.13
N CYS A 91 -1.11 5.34 -1.87
CA CYS A 91 0.19 5.16 -1.24
C CYS A 91 1.08 4.29 -2.13
N ALA A 92 2.35 4.64 -2.24
CA ALA A 92 3.33 3.75 -2.84
C ALA A 92 4.59 3.70 -1.97
N GLY A 93 5.22 2.54 -1.94
CA GLY A 93 6.37 2.32 -1.08
C GLY A 93 6.95 0.92 -1.19
N HIS A 94 7.62 0.50 -0.14
CA HIS A 94 8.13 -0.85 0.01
C HIS A 94 7.79 -1.41 1.39
N TYR A 95 7.41 -2.69 1.42
CA TYR A 95 7.55 -3.51 2.62
C TYR A 95 8.98 -4.04 2.64
N VAL A 96 9.66 -3.91 3.77
CA VAL A 96 11.06 -4.34 3.96
C VAL A 96 11.18 -5.17 5.23
N GLY A 97 12.13 -6.07 5.29
CA GLY A 97 12.43 -6.89 6.45
C GLY A 97 13.25 -8.12 6.09
N VAL A 98 13.61 -8.94 7.07
CA VAL A 98 14.35 -10.18 6.86
C VAL A 98 13.37 -11.32 6.58
N PHE A 99 13.46 -11.92 5.40
CA PHE A 99 12.59 -13.00 4.97
C PHE A 99 13.06 -14.34 5.55
N GLU A 100 12.43 -14.77 6.65
CA GLU A 100 12.90 -15.90 7.46
C GLU A 100 12.15 -17.21 7.26
N ARG A 101 10.88 -17.15 6.77
CA ARG A 101 10.04 -18.34 6.60
C ARG A 101 9.35 -18.33 5.25
N PRO A 102 9.03 -19.50 4.66
CA PRO A 102 8.34 -19.54 3.38
C PRO A 102 7.01 -18.77 3.39
N TRP A 103 6.70 -18.09 2.30
CA TRP A 103 5.45 -17.36 2.08
C TRP A 103 5.01 -17.51 0.62
N LEU A 104 3.77 -17.92 0.38
CA LEU A 104 3.22 -18.19 -0.96
C LEU A 104 4.12 -19.14 -1.80
N ASP A 105 4.65 -20.18 -1.16
CA ASP A 105 5.62 -21.12 -1.76
C ASP A 105 6.97 -20.49 -2.18
N ILE A 106 7.21 -19.22 -1.84
CA ILE A 106 8.49 -18.56 -2.04
C ILE A 106 9.43 -18.97 -0.89
N PRO A 107 10.64 -19.50 -1.18
CA PRO A 107 11.58 -19.88 -0.14
C PRO A 107 12.17 -18.64 0.57
N PRO A 108 12.51 -18.75 1.87
CA PRO A 108 13.12 -17.64 2.61
C PRO A 108 14.53 -17.35 2.11
N THR A 109 14.91 -16.08 2.14
CA THR A 109 16.24 -15.61 1.76
C THR A 109 17.22 -15.57 2.93
N TYR A 110 16.72 -15.46 4.17
CA TYR A 110 17.48 -15.22 5.41
C TYR A 110 18.29 -13.91 5.41
N HIS A 111 17.93 -12.96 4.55
CA HIS A 111 18.49 -11.62 4.51
C HIS A 111 17.41 -10.57 4.17
N PRO A 112 17.70 -9.26 4.32
CA PRO A 112 16.75 -8.22 4.02
C PRO A 112 16.24 -8.27 2.58
N VAL A 113 14.92 -8.13 2.43
CA VAL A 113 14.22 -8.05 1.15
C VAL A 113 13.38 -6.78 1.08
N ALA A 114 12.98 -6.41 -0.12
CA ALA A 114 12.05 -5.32 -0.36
C ALA A 114 10.97 -5.77 -1.34
N MET A 115 9.71 -5.50 -1.03
CA MET A 115 8.56 -5.75 -1.90
C MET A 115 7.83 -4.44 -2.13
N ARG A 116 7.79 -3.98 -3.37
CA ARG A 116 7.10 -2.73 -3.76
C ARG A 116 5.60 -2.92 -3.62
N PHE A 117 4.92 -1.85 -3.19
CA PHE A 117 3.47 -1.80 -3.16
C PHE A 117 2.93 -0.50 -3.76
N HIS A 118 1.72 -0.61 -4.30
CA HIS A 118 0.79 0.48 -4.59
C HIS A 118 -0.53 0.12 -3.94
N GLU A 119 -1.02 0.97 -3.05
CA GLU A 119 -2.22 0.72 -2.28
C GLU A 119 -3.11 1.95 -2.30
N PHE A 120 -4.40 1.74 -2.48
CA PHE A 120 -5.40 2.77 -2.56
C PHE A 120 -6.50 2.49 -1.55
N TYR A 121 -6.96 3.56 -0.89
CA TYR A 121 -7.94 3.49 0.17
C TYR A 121 -9.05 4.49 -0.10
N ARG A 122 -10.27 4.03 -0.28
CA ARG A 122 -11.45 4.88 -0.34
C ARG A 122 -11.93 5.17 1.06
N VAL A 123 -12.08 6.46 1.39
CA VAL A 123 -12.43 6.90 2.74
C VAL A 123 -13.76 7.64 2.72
N GLU A 124 -14.71 7.17 3.53
CA GLU A 124 -16.01 7.78 3.77
C GLU A 124 -16.24 7.88 5.29
N ASP A 125 -16.73 9.01 5.76
CA ASP A 125 -17.04 9.26 7.17
C ASP A 125 -15.94 8.81 8.16
N ASP A 126 -14.67 9.14 7.82
CA ASP A 126 -13.48 8.76 8.58
C ASP A 126 -13.23 7.24 8.69
N LYS A 127 -13.81 6.45 7.80
CA LYS A 127 -13.59 5.01 7.70
C LYS A 127 -13.10 4.62 6.32
N ILE A 128 -12.24 3.63 6.27
CA ILE A 128 -11.85 2.97 5.03
C ILE A 128 -12.98 2.00 4.66
N VAL A 129 -13.60 2.24 3.53
CA VAL A 129 -14.73 1.43 3.01
C VAL A 129 -14.32 0.50 1.87
N GLU A 130 -13.18 0.82 1.24
CA GLU A 130 -12.64 0.01 0.15
C GLU A 130 -11.11 0.12 0.13
N MET A 131 -10.45 -0.97 -0.22
CA MET A 131 -9.01 -1.04 -0.45
C MET A 131 -8.72 -1.72 -1.79
N GLN A 132 -7.74 -1.18 -2.51
CA GLN A 132 -7.21 -1.81 -3.71
C GLN A 132 -5.69 -1.84 -3.62
N ALA A 133 -5.06 -2.95 -4.00
CA ALA A 133 -3.61 -3.04 -3.92
C ALA A 133 -2.98 -3.84 -5.04
N LEU A 134 -1.80 -3.38 -5.41
CA LEU A 134 -0.87 -4.11 -6.25
C LEU A 134 0.46 -4.25 -5.49
N TRP A 135 0.79 -5.48 -5.12
CA TRP A 135 2.07 -5.83 -4.51
C TRP A 135 2.97 -6.49 -5.53
N ASP A 136 4.22 -6.08 -5.59
CA ASP A 136 5.22 -6.67 -6.49
C ASP A 136 5.79 -7.97 -5.89
N ILE A 137 4.92 -8.98 -5.76
CA ILE A 137 5.33 -10.32 -5.31
C ILE A 137 6.42 -10.91 -6.22
N PRO A 138 6.39 -10.70 -7.56
CA PRO A 138 7.52 -11.07 -8.43
C PRO A 138 8.86 -10.48 -8.00
N GLN A 139 8.90 -9.27 -7.47
CA GLN A 139 10.14 -8.68 -6.95
C GLN A 139 10.70 -9.49 -5.77
N LEU A 140 9.83 -9.99 -4.88
CA LEU A 140 10.25 -10.87 -3.78
C LEU A 140 10.73 -12.24 -4.31
N MET A 141 10.01 -12.81 -5.29
CA MET A 141 10.41 -14.06 -5.96
C MET A 141 11.79 -13.96 -6.60
N MET A 142 12.09 -12.84 -7.26
CA MET A 142 13.41 -12.61 -7.88
C MET A 142 14.52 -12.52 -6.81
N GLN A 143 14.27 -11.90 -5.68
CA GLN A 143 15.23 -11.83 -4.58
C GLN A 143 15.47 -13.19 -3.90
N ALA A 144 14.50 -14.09 -3.98
CA ALA A 144 14.55 -15.45 -3.44
C ALA A 144 15.01 -16.50 -4.46
N ASP A 145 15.47 -16.09 -5.66
CA ASP A 145 15.81 -16.98 -6.79
C ASP A 145 14.67 -17.95 -7.17
N ALA A 146 13.42 -17.55 -6.90
CA ALA A 146 12.21 -18.35 -7.15
C ALA A 146 11.39 -17.85 -8.36
N TRP A 147 11.89 -16.86 -9.11
CA TRP A 147 11.22 -16.34 -10.31
C TRP A 147 11.34 -17.32 -11.48
N PRO A 148 10.23 -17.84 -12.04
CA PRO A 148 10.26 -18.91 -13.02
C PRO A 148 10.59 -18.45 -14.45
N MET A 149 10.67 -17.14 -14.69
CA MET A 149 10.92 -16.58 -16.03
C MET A 149 12.33 -15.98 -16.12
N THR A 150 12.70 -15.57 -17.32
CA THR A 150 13.97 -14.89 -17.58
C THR A 150 14.06 -13.61 -16.72
N PRO A 151 15.20 -13.35 -16.05
CA PRO A 151 15.39 -12.10 -15.31
C PRO A 151 15.17 -10.88 -16.20
N GLY A 152 14.60 -9.82 -15.63
CA GLY A 152 14.44 -8.55 -16.32
C GLY A 152 15.80 -7.93 -16.70
N LEU A 153 15.83 -7.16 -17.78
CA LEU A 153 17.04 -6.44 -18.23
C LEU A 153 17.37 -5.22 -17.36
N GLY A 154 16.45 -4.81 -16.49
CA GLY A 154 16.62 -3.68 -15.58
C GLY A 154 17.15 -4.09 -14.20
N VAL A 155 17.64 -3.11 -13.46
CA VAL A 155 18.01 -3.27 -12.05
C VAL A 155 16.83 -2.87 -11.20
N ASN A 156 16.35 -3.78 -10.33
CA ASN A 156 15.37 -3.44 -9.29
C ASN A 156 16.08 -2.67 -8.19
N TRP A 157 15.71 -1.42 -8.06
CA TRP A 157 16.33 -0.50 -7.11
C TRP A 157 15.27 0.09 -6.16
N MET A 158 15.58 0.10 -4.88
CA MET A 158 14.78 0.81 -3.90
C MET A 158 15.18 2.30 -3.93
N ALA A 159 14.41 3.12 -4.66
CA ALA A 159 14.66 4.55 -4.72
C ALA A 159 14.41 5.22 -3.36
N PRO A 160 15.25 6.18 -2.93
CA PRO A 160 14.98 6.94 -1.73
C PRO A 160 13.71 7.78 -1.89
N ALA A 161 12.91 7.84 -0.82
CA ALA A 161 11.70 8.64 -0.80
C ALA A 161 12.02 10.14 -0.83
N PRO A 162 11.19 10.96 -1.52
CA PRO A 162 11.28 12.40 -1.37
C PRO A 162 10.89 12.81 0.05
N ALA A 163 11.60 13.79 0.64
CA ALA A 163 11.37 14.21 2.02
C ALA A 163 9.92 14.62 2.35
N PRO A 164 9.11 15.23 1.45
CA PRO A 164 7.73 15.56 1.75
C PRO A 164 6.74 14.40 1.66
N GLN A 165 7.06 13.30 1.01
CA GLN A 165 6.21 12.10 0.80
C GLN A 165 4.79 12.34 0.25
N ASN A 166 4.40 13.57 -0.02
CA ASN A 166 3.03 13.95 -0.38
C ASN A 166 2.84 14.25 -1.87
N GLY A 167 3.89 14.14 -2.67
CA GLY A 167 3.85 14.44 -4.10
C GLY A 167 3.51 15.89 -4.44
N ILE A 168 3.45 16.79 -3.45
CA ILE A 168 3.02 18.17 -3.66
C ILE A 168 4.19 18.99 -4.18
N VAL A 169 4.02 19.56 -5.36
CA VAL A 169 4.87 20.63 -5.87
C VAL A 169 4.51 21.92 -5.11
N ARG A 170 5.49 22.58 -4.50
CA ARG A 170 5.30 23.85 -3.75
C ARG A 170 5.10 25.04 -4.69
N ALA A 171 4.27 24.91 -5.69
CA ALA A 171 3.85 25.98 -6.60
C ALA A 171 2.43 26.41 -6.26
N ALA A 172 2.07 27.61 -6.67
CA ALA A 172 0.67 28.04 -6.59
C ALA A 172 -0.19 27.07 -7.42
N ARG A 173 -1.32 26.66 -6.85
CA ARG A 173 -2.24 25.76 -7.53
C ARG A 173 -2.90 26.48 -8.71
N ASP A 174 -2.83 25.91 -9.88
CA ASP A 174 -3.54 26.33 -11.08
C ASP A 174 -4.62 25.28 -11.39
N GLU A 175 -5.85 25.58 -10.99
CA GLU A 175 -6.98 24.67 -11.19
C GLU A 175 -7.30 24.44 -12.66
N ALA A 176 -7.14 25.48 -13.52
CA ALA A 176 -7.43 25.34 -14.93
C ALA A 176 -6.44 24.43 -15.63
N ALA A 177 -5.13 24.58 -15.31
CA ALA A 177 -4.09 23.71 -15.81
C ALA A 177 -4.24 22.27 -15.28
N SER A 178 -4.63 22.10 -14.01
CA SER A 178 -4.90 20.79 -13.40
C SER A 178 -6.05 20.08 -14.07
N GLN A 179 -7.17 20.78 -14.32
CA GLN A 179 -8.33 20.22 -15.01
C GLN A 179 -7.99 19.86 -16.46
N SER A 180 -7.30 20.74 -17.18
CA SER A 180 -6.89 20.45 -18.56
C SER A 180 -5.97 19.22 -18.66
N SER A 181 -5.07 19.03 -17.69
CA SER A 181 -4.21 17.84 -17.62
C SER A 181 -5.01 16.57 -17.31
N PHE A 182 -5.99 16.67 -16.41
CA PHE A 182 -6.90 15.56 -16.08
C PHE A 182 -7.71 15.14 -17.31
N ASP A 183 -8.36 16.10 -17.99
CA ASP A 183 -9.18 15.84 -19.18
C ASP A 183 -8.34 15.18 -20.28
N LEU A 184 -7.10 15.63 -20.48
CA LEU A 184 -6.20 15.03 -21.46
C LEU A 184 -5.87 13.56 -21.15
N ILE A 185 -5.71 13.21 -19.88
CA ILE A 185 -5.40 11.83 -19.47
C ILE A 185 -6.62 10.93 -19.62
N ILE A 186 -7.82 11.43 -19.30
CA ILE A 186 -9.07 10.67 -19.44
C ILE A 186 -9.42 10.41 -20.91
N ASP A 187 -9.09 11.34 -21.81
CA ASP A 187 -9.34 11.23 -23.26
C ASP A 187 -8.33 10.32 -24.00
N MET A 188 -7.29 9.84 -23.33
CA MET A 188 -6.27 8.92 -23.89
C MET A 188 -6.67 7.45 -23.81
#